data_39a9839908162ec449a6ec1e213f7c9c
#
_entry.id   39a9839908162ec449a6ec1e213f7c9c
#
_cell.length_a   1.000
_cell.length_b   1.000
_cell.length_c   1.000
_cell.angle_alpha   90.00
_cell.angle_beta   90.00
_cell.angle_gamma   90.00
#
_symmetry.space_group_name_H-M   'P 1'
#
loop_
_entity.id
_entity.type
_entity.pdbx_description
1 polymer ?
#
loop_
_entity_poly.entity_id
_entity_poly.type
_entity_poly.pdbx_seq_one_letter_code
_entity_poly.pdbx_strand_id
1 'polypeptide(L)'
;FGVIPHERLIAEVERRLQYQLEQDLRQRHGGVLRAPADLVPWRRYRRPEIINHFGRQFDPARHNSGVITFSEPAFAQDIVIITKLDTSGSREKYHYTNGFDTSDGRSDVFRWQSQNKNTPEDATGRRLVTPGAARLHLFVQEKSHATAVYCGAVTPIRYEGSAPIDVWFRLPVPVPPGVMEGLTKG
;
A
#
# COMPACT_ATOMS: atom_id res chain seq x y z
N PHE A 1 32.69 -15.46 27.20
CA PHE A 1 31.34 -15.46 26.60
C PHE A 1 30.97 -14.02 26.26
N GLY A 2 30.93 -13.66 24.97
CA GLY A 2 30.60 -12.32 24.53
C GLY A 2 29.11 -12.05 24.71
N VAL A 3 28.75 -10.94 25.34
CA VAL A 3 27.38 -10.47 25.47
C VAL A 3 26.93 -9.98 24.09
N ILE A 4 25.88 -10.59 23.51
CA ILE A 4 25.29 -10.13 22.27
C ILE A 4 24.60 -8.79 22.56
N PRO A 5 24.91 -7.70 21.83
CA PRO A 5 24.22 -6.43 22.04
C PRO A 5 22.72 -6.57 21.87
N HIS A 6 21.96 -5.96 22.77
CA HIS A 6 20.48 -6.04 22.81
C HIS A 6 19.82 -5.72 21.45
N GLU A 7 20.37 -4.78 20.70
CA GLU A 7 19.89 -4.39 19.36
C GLU A 7 20.02 -5.54 18.34
N ARG A 8 21.09 -6.34 18.42
CA ARG A 8 21.25 -7.50 17.54
C ARG A 8 20.29 -8.63 17.88
N LEU A 9 19.93 -8.77 19.16
CA LEU A 9 18.95 -9.75 19.60
C LEU A 9 17.54 -9.37 19.09
N ILE A 10 17.16 -8.10 19.21
CA ILE A 10 15.90 -7.58 18.69
C ILE A 10 15.80 -7.80 17.17
N ALA A 11 16.80 -7.40 16.41
CA ALA A 11 16.83 -7.58 14.96
C ALA A 11 16.73 -9.06 14.53
N GLU A 12 17.32 -9.98 15.30
CA GLU A 12 17.23 -11.42 15.03
C GLU A 12 15.84 -11.97 15.36
N VAL A 13 15.21 -11.52 16.45
CA VAL A 13 13.86 -11.90 16.84
C VAL A 13 12.85 -11.39 15.80
N GLU A 14 12.97 -10.14 15.36
CA GLU A 14 12.13 -9.55 14.31
C GLU A 14 12.25 -10.33 13.00
N ARG A 15 13.47 -10.67 12.59
CA ARG A 15 13.72 -11.48 11.39
C ARG A 15 13.09 -12.87 11.48
N ARG A 16 13.17 -13.52 12.64
CA ARG A 16 12.54 -14.85 12.85
C ARG A 16 11.04 -14.78 12.87
N LEU A 17 10.44 -13.77 13.51
CA LEU A 17 9.00 -13.56 13.53
C LEU A 17 8.47 -13.29 12.12
N GLN A 18 9.19 -12.47 11.36
CA GLN A 18 8.84 -12.18 9.97
C GLN A 18 8.91 -13.43 9.10
N TYR A 19 9.96 -14.23 9.24
CA TYR A 19 10.09 -15.52 8.54
C TYR A 19 8.98 -16.51 8.91
N GLN A 20 8.62 -16.64 10.20
CA GLN A 20 7.53 -17.49 10.64
C GLN A 20 6.17 -17.02 10.10
N LEU A 21 5.91 -15.72 10.14
CA LEU A 21 4.69 -15.13 9.59
C LEU A 21 4.57 -15.42 8.08
N GLU A 22 5.67 -15.30 7.34
CA GLU A 22 5.72 -15.64 5.93
C GLU A 22 5.45 -17.14 5.67
N GLN A 23 5.98 -18.03 6.49
CA GLN A 23 5.74 -19.46 6.37
C GLN A 23 4.28 -19.83 6.70
N ASP A 24 3.70 -19.23 7.73
CA ASP A 24 2.29 -19.43 8.11
C ASP A 24 1.34 -18.94 7.00
N LEU A 25 1.64 -17.79 6.39
CA LEU A 25 0.90 -17.27 5.26
C LEU A 25 1.00 -18.18 4.03
N ARG A 26 2.18 -18.77 3.77
CA ARG A 26 2.38 -19.75 2.71
C ARG A 26 1.58 -21.04 2.94
N GLN A 27 1.52 -21.51 4.19
CA GLN A 27 0.75 -22.73 4.52
C GLN A 27 -0.76 -22.53 4.45
N ARG A 28 -1.26 -21.38 4.88
CA ARG A 28 -2.71 -21.07 4.86
C ARG A 28 -3.29 -20.89 3.46
N HIS A 29 -2.48 -20.57 2.47
CA HIS A 29 -2.92 -20.30 1.10
C HIS A 29 -2.61 -21.42 0.10
N GLY A 30 -2.33 -22.63 0.57
CA GLY A 30 -2.31 -23.86 -0.25
C GLY A 30 -1.51 -23.76 -1.54
N GLY A 31 -0.20 -23.55 -1.44
CA GLY A 31 0.76 -23.74 -2.53
C GLY A 31 0.68 -22.74 -3.67
N VAL A 32 1.79 -22.01 -3.88
CA VAL A 32 2.08 -21.18 -5.06
C VAL A 32 1.31 -19.85 -5.18
N LEU A 33 1.05 -19.19 -4.08
CA LEU A 33 1.09 -17.75 -4.11
C LEU A 33 2.54 -17.38 -3.81
N ARG A 34 3.29 -16.99 -4.84
CA ARG A 34 4.33 -16.00 -4.63
C ARG A 34 3.57 -14.78 -4.11
N ALA A 35 3.30 -14.77 -2.81
CA ALA A 35 3.14 -13.50 -2.13
C ALA A 35 4.27 -12.65 -2.66
N PRO A 36 4.10 -11.35 -2.87
CA PRO A 36 5.22 -10.47 -3.13
C PRO A 36 6.13 -10.55 -1.91
N ALA A 37 6.93 -11.63 -1.87
CA ALA A 37 7.74 -12.08 -0.72
C ALA A 37 8.76 -11.04 -0.31
N ASP A 38 8.88 -9.97 -1.10
CA ASP A 38 9.90 -8.94 -0.99
C ASP A 38 9.35 -7.52 -0.80
N LEU A 39 8.02 -7.33 -0.69
CA LEU A 39 7.46 -6.01 -0.37
C LEU A 39 7.54 -5.79 1.14
N VAL A 40 8.49 -4.96 1.55
CA VAL A 40 8.73 -4.61 2.95
C VAL A 40 8.04 -3.28 3.25
N PRO A 41 7.16 -3.20 4.27
CA PRO A 41 6.56 -1.94 4.70
C PRO A 41 7.61 -0.86 4.97
N TRP A 42 7.28 0.37 4.60
CA TRP A 42 8.10 1.59 4.75
C TRP A 42 9.38 1.63 3.90
N ARG A 43 9.60 0.64 3.02
CA ARG A 43 10.64 0.69 2.00
C ARG A 43 10.16 1.42 0.75
N ARG A 44 11.10 2.07 0.05
CA ARG A 44 10.87 2.78 -1.22
C ARG A 44 11.02 1.83 -2.40
N TYR A 45 10.11 1.99 -3.37
CA TYR A 45 10.11 1.23 -4.62
C TYR A 45 9.85 2.17 -5.80
N ARG A 46 10.50 1.92 -6.92
CA ARG A 46 10.16 2.55 -8.18
C ARG A 46 8.95 1.83 -8.78
N ARG A 47 8.15 2.54 -9.56
CA ARG A 47 6.95 1.95 -10.20
C ARG A 47 7.24 0.67 -11.00
N PRO A 48 8.32 0.56 -11.83
CA PRO A 48 8.68 -0.70 -12.47
C PRO A 48 8.96 -1.84 -11.49
N GLU A 49 9.62 -1.56 -10.37
CA GLU A 49 9.88 -2.56 -9.32
C GLU A 49 8.59 -3.07 -8.70
N ILE A 50 7.63 -2.16 -8.43
CA ILE A 50 6.30 -2.52 -7.92
C ILE A 50 5.61 -3.47 -8.90
N ILE A 51 5.56 -3.14 -10.18
CA ILE A 51 4.89 -3.95 -11.20
C ILE A 51 5.57 -5.31 -11.40
N ASN A 52 6.90 -5.35 -11.36
CA ASN A 52 7.67 -6.58 -11.47
C ASN A 52 7.39 -7.56 -10.32
N HIS A 53 7.11 -7.05 -9.11
CA HIS A 53 6.68 -7.86 -7.97
C HIS A 53 5.41 -8.67 -8.25
N PHE A 54 4.51 -8.12 -9.06
CA PHE A 54 3.27 -8.78 -9.47
C PHE A 54 3.43 -9.56 -10.79
N GLY A 55 4.67 -9.95 -11.12
CA GLY A 55 4.96 -10.82 -12.27
C GLY A 55 4.77 -10.16 -13.63
N ARG A 56 4.69 -8.82 -13.69
CA ARG A 56 4.51 -8.07 -14.93
C ARG A 56 5.72 -7.21 -15.26
N GLN A 57 5.98 -7.07 -16.56
CA GLN A 57 6.87 -6.03 -17.04
C GLN A 57 6.14 -4.68 -17.03
N PHE A 58 6.83 -3.63 -16.61
CA PHE A 58 6.27 -2.28 -16.57
C PHE A 58 5.95 -1.79 -17.99
N ASP A 59 4.72 -1.35 -18.17
CA ASP A 59 4.23 -0.70 -19.40
C ASP A 59 3.60 0.65 -19.01
N PRO A 60 4.19 1.79 -19.43
CA PRO A 60 3.67 3.11 -19.09
C PRO A 60 2.22 3.34 -19.54
N ALA A 61 1.80 2.75 -20.65
CA ALA A 61 0.44 2.92 -21.15
C ALA A 61 -0.62 2.28 -20.23
N ARG A 62 -0.25 1.22 -19.50
CA ARG A 62 -1.16 0.45 -18.66
C ARG A 62 -0.96 0.71 -17.17
N HIS A 63 0.28 1.00 -16.74
CA HIS A 63 0.66 1.03 -15.34
C HIS A 63 0.91 2.43 -14.78
N ASN A 64 0.53 3.49 -15.50
CA ASN A 64 0.61 4.87 -15.00
C ASN A 64 -0.60 5.30 -14.17
N SER A 65 -1.65 4.49 -14.11
CA SER A 65 -2.83 4.79 -13.29
C SER A 65 -2.51 4.71 -11.79
N GLY A 66 -3.32 5.38 -10.98
CA GLY A 66 -3.24 5.31 -9.50
C GLY A 66 -3.77 4.00 -8.93
N VAL A 67 -4.60 3.27 -9.70
CA VAL A 67 -5.13 1.96 -9.32
C VAL A 67 -4.78 0.98 -10.44
N ILE A 68 -4.12 -0.12 -10.08
CA ILE A 68 -3.65 -1.13 -11.00
C ILE A 68 -4.19 -2.49 -10.55
N THR A 69 -4.86 -3.17 -11.46
CA THR A 69 -5.38 -4.53 -11.29
C THR A 69 -4.63 -5.51 -12.19
N PHE A 70 -4.64 -6.76 -11.83
CA PHE A 70 -3.95 -7.81 -12.54
C PHE A 70 -4.95 -8.86 -13.03
N SER A 71 -4.72 -9.38 -14.23
CA SER A 71 -5.55 -10.42 -14.86
C SER A 71 -5.01 -11.83 -14.65
N GLU A 72 -3.74 -11.96 -14.25
CA GLU A 72 -3.11 -13.24 -13.98
C GLU A 72 -3.77 -13.93 -12.78
N PRO A 73 -4.09 -15.23 -12.86
CA PRO A 73 -4.75 -15.94 -11.75
C PRO A 73 -4.00 -15.81 -10.42
N ALA A 74 -2.67 -15.78 -10.45
CA ALA A 74 -1.83 -15.63 -9.24
C ALA A 74 -2.02 -14.28 -8.54
N PHE A 75 -2.38 -13.23 -9.27
CA PHE A 75 -2.49 -11.85 -8.77
C PHE A 75 -3.88 -11.22 -9.02
N ALA A 76 -4.84 -12.00 -9.49
CA ALA A 76 -6.19 -11.49 -9.80
C ALA A 76 -6.91 -10.89 -8.57
N GLN A 77 -6.50 -11.29 -7.37
CA GLN A 77 -7.03 -10.76 -6.11
C GLN A 77 -6.25 -9.53 -5.60
N ASP A 78 -5.15 -9.16 -6.25
CA ASP A 78 -4.34 -8.03 -5.83
C ASP A 78 -4.77 -6.75 -6.55
N ILE A 79 -4.74 -5.65 -5.82
CA ILE A 79 -4.90 -4.29 -6.36
C ILE A 79 -3.75 -3.45 -5.80
N VAL A 80 -3.01 -2.82 -6.67
CA VAL A 80 -1.97 -1.85 -6.30
C VAL A 80 -2.56 -0.45 -6.38
N ILE A 81 -2.47 0.28 -5.28
CA ILE A 81 -2.86 1.68 -5.18
C ILE A 81 -1.59 2.51 -5.05
N ILE A 82 -1.30 3.37 -6.03
CA ILE A 82 -0.18 4.32 -5.99
C ILE A 82 -0.77 5.71 -5.97
N THR A 83 -0.55 6.42 -4.87
CA THR A 83 -1.14 7.73 -4.66
C THR A 83 -0.09 8.75 -4.19
N LYS A 84 -0.41 10.02 -4.30
CA LYS A 84 0.40 11.12 -3.75
C LYS A 84 -0.28 11.66 -2.51
N LEU A 85 0.52 12.11 -1.55
CA LEU A 85 0.01 12.97 -0.50
C LEU A 85 -0.38 14.31 -1.12
N ASP A 86 -1.33 14.98 -0.51
CA ASP A 86 -1.87 16.28 -0.86
C ASP A 86 -1.38 16.89 -2.18
N THR A 87 -2.30 17.03 -3.11
CA THR A 87 -2.02 17.57 -4.45
C THR A 87 -2.32 19.07 -4.55
N SER A 88 -2.26 19.81 -3.44
CA SER A 88 -2.57 21.24 -3.34
C SER A 88 -1.76 22.16 -4.27
N GLY A 89 -0.85 21.66 -5.04
CA GLY A 89 -0.12 22.37 -6.09
C GLY A 89 -0.42 21.90 -7.51
N SER A 90 -1.32 20.94 -7.70
CA SER A 90 -1.72 20.46 -9.02
C SER A 90 -2.90 21.27 -9.56
N ARG A 91 -3.12 21.22 -10.89
CA ARG A 91 -4.24 21.90 -11.56
C ARG A 91 -5.55 21.53 -10.86
N GLU A 92 -6.46 22.49 -10.66
CA GLU A 92 -7.75 22.39 -9.92
C GLU A 92 -8.55 21.09 -10.15
N LYS A 93 -8.40 20.47 -11.30
CA LYS A 93 -9.07 19.25 -11.70
C LYS A 93 -8.64 17.99 -10.90
N TYR A 94 -7.56 18.04 -10.13
CA TYR A 94 -6.92 16.87 -9.52
C TYR A 94 -6.54 17.08 -8.05
N HIS A 95 -7.30 17.90 -7.33
CA HIS A 95 -7.10 18.06 -5.89
C HIS A 95 -7.67 16.84 -5.16
N TYR A 96 -6.80 15.91 -4.79
CA TYR A 96 -7.14 14.77 -3.95
C TYR A 96 -6.67 15.03 -2.52
N THR A 97 -7.56 14.84 -1.55
CA THR A 97 -7.25 14.94 -0.11
C THR A 97 -6.74 13.61 0.42
N ASN A 98 -5.58 13.17 -0.06
CA ASN A 98 -4.95 11.95 0.42
C ASN A 98 -4.01 12.24 1.58
N GLY A 99 -4.08 11.46 2.66
CA GLY A 99 -3.20 11.67 3.79
C GLY A 99 -3.38 10.67 4.91
N PHE A 100 -2.40 10.65 5.81
CA PHE A 100 -2.51 9.90 7.04
C PHE A 100 -3.45 10.64 8.00
N ASP A 101 -4.42 9.92 8.55
CA ASP A 101 -5.31 10.45 9.58
C ASP A 101 -4.62 10.32 10.94
N THR A 102 -4.30 11.48 11.52
CA THR A 102 -3.66 11.59 12.83
C THR A 102 -4.57 12.22 13.87
N SER A 103 -5.85 12.40 13.55
CA SER A 103 -6.81 13.15 14.36
C SER A 103 -7.03 12.59 15.77
N ASP A 104 -6.87 11.27 15.91
CA ASP A 104 -7.03 10.55 17.18
C ASP A 104 -5.67 10.16 17.82
N GLY A 105 -4.56 10.75 17.37
CA GLY A 105 -3.20 10.43 17.81
C GLY A 105 -2.67 9.10 17.26
N ARG A 106 -3.41 8.43 16.38
CA ARG A 106 -2.99 7.21 15.69
C ARG A 106 -2.40 7.56 14.32
N SER A 107 -1.42 6.79 13.92
CA SER A 107 -0.81 6.89 12.58
C SER A 107 -1.02 5.61 11.77
N ASP A 108 -2.13 4.92 11.99
CA ASP A 108 -2.47 3.63 11.37
C ASP A 108 -3.63 3.72 10.39
N VAL A 109 -4.12 4.93 10.07
CA VAL A 109 -5.19 5.16 9.11
C VAL A 109 -4.72 6.08 7.99
N PHE A 110 -5.04 5.70 6.76
CA PHE A 110 -4.79 6.50 5.56
C PHE A 110 -6.10 6.80 4.86
N ARG A 111 -6.42 8.09 4.66
CA ARG A 111 -7.53 8.52 3.80
C ARG A 111 -7.04 8.61 2.36
N TRP A 112 -7.76 7.98 1.46
CA TRP A 112 -7.49 7.99 0.04
C TRP A 112 -8.76 8.30 -0.74
N GLN A 113 -8.62 9.11 -1.77
CA GLN A 113 -9.68 9.43 -2.70
C GLN A 113 -9.42 8.75 -4.04
N SER A 114 -10.44 8.05 -4.55
CA SER A 114 -10.37 7.35 -5.83
C SER A 114 -10.34 8.34 -7.01
N GLN A 115 -10.09 7.80 -8.20
CA GLN A 115 -10.30 8.56 -9.43
C GLN A 115 -11.78 8.86 -9.63
N ASN A 116 -12.10 9.97 -10.32
CA ASN A 116 -13.45 10.49 -10.53
C ASN A 116 -14.44 9.55 -11.25
N LYS A 117 -14.01 8.37 -11.68
CA LYS A 117 -14.83 7.40 -12.40
C LYS A 117 -15.25 6.19 -11.56
N ASN A 118 -14.65 5.99 -10.40
CA ASN A 118 -14.94 4.83 -9.58
C ASN A 118 -16.18 5.07 -8.71
N THR A 119 -17.08 4.13 -8.75
CA THR A 119 -18.25 4.08 -7.86
C THR A 119 -18.17 2.83 -6.97
N PRO A 120 -18.79 2.83 -5.78
CA PRO A 120 -18.79 1.64 -4.91
C PRO A 120 -19.45 0.41 -5.55
N GLU A 121 -20.29 0.63 -6.55
CA GLU A 121 -21.08 -0.39 -7.26
C GLU A 121 -20.31 -1.03 -8.42
N ASP A 122 -19.31 -0.34 -8.99
CA ASP A 122 -18.51 -0.91 -10.07
C ASP A 122 -17.58 -2.03 -9.58
N ALA A 123 -17.12 -2.87 -10.50
CA ALA A 123 -16.34 -4.05 -10.15
C ALA A 123 -15.04 -3.71 -9.39
N THR A 124 -14.37 -2.63 -9.75
CA THR A 124 -13.14 -2.19 -9.08
C THR A 124 -13.45 -1.49 -7.77
N GLY A 125 -14.43 -0.57 -7.76
CA GLY A 125 -14.82 0.17 -6.56
C GLY A 125 -15.31 -0.75 -5.45
N ARG A 126 -16.13 -1.75 -5.77
CA ARG A 126 -16.57 -2.77 -4.81
C ARG A 126 -15.41 -3.49 -4.15
N ARG A 127 -14.37 -3.81 -4.92
CA ARG A 127 -13.16 -4.45 -4.39
C ARG A 127 -12.31 -3.50 -3.53
N LEU A 128 -12.39 -2.20 -3.79
CA LEU A 128 -11.67 -1.18 -3.00
C LEU A 128 -12.33 -0.88 -1.66
N VAL A 129 -13.67 -1.01 -1.57
CA VAL A 129 -14.41 -0.61 -0.37
C VAL A 129 -14.85 -1.78 0.51
N THR A 130 -14.83 -3.01 -0.02
CA THR A 130 -15.29 -4.20 0.72
C THR A 130 -14.10 -4.92 1.37
N PRO A 131 -14.05 -5.02 2.70
CA PRO A 131 -12.99 -5.77 3.39
C PRO A 131 -12.94 -7.22 2.90
N GLY A 132 -11.73 -7.68 2.55
CA GLY A 132 -11.50 -9.05 2.09
C GLY A 132 -11.85 -9.35 0.63
N ALA A 133 -12.46 -8.41 -0.10
CA ALA A 133 -12.77 -8.59 -1.52
C ALA A 133 -11.54 -8.55 -2.44
N ALA A 134 -10.46 -7.93 -1.99
CA ALA A 134 -9.16 -7.91 -2.64
C ALA A 134 -8.04 -7.71 -1.62
N ARG A 135 -6.79 -8.02 -2.02
CA ARG A 135 -5.59 -7.60 -1.30
C ARG A 135 -5.17 -6.24 -1.84
N LEU A 136 -5.29 -5.22 -1.03
CA LEU A 136 -5.03 -3.83 -1.40
C LEU A 136 -3.61 -3.44 -0.96
N HIS A 137 -2.72 -3.18 -1.90
CA HIS A 137 -1.34 -2.77 -1.64
C HIS A 137 -1.21 -1.26 -1.81
N LEU A 138 -1.00 -0.55 -0.70
CA LEU A 138 -0.90 0.92 -0.71
C LEU A 138 0.55 1.37 -0.86
N PHE A 139 0.78 2.21 -1.85
CA PHE A 139 2.04 2.91 -2.08
C PHE A 139 1.80 4.42 -2.10
N VAL A 140 2.53 5.15 -1.27
CA VAL A 140 2.47 6.61 -1.21
C VAL A 140 3.68 7.20 -1.89
N GLN A 141 3.47 7.93 -2.99
CA GLN A 141 4.53 8.56 -3.77
C GLN A 141 4.93 9.88 -3.12
N GLU A 142 6.22 10.07 -2.96
CA GLU A 142 6.80 11.34 -2.52
C GLU A 142 6.66 12.40 -3.62
N LYS A 143 6.51 13.66 -3.20
CA LYS A 143 6.15 14.78 -4.08
C LYS A 143 7.13 15.01 -5.23
N SER A 144 8.41 14.84 -4.99
CA SER A 144 9.52 15.13 -5.91
C SER A 144 10.22 13.90 -6.47
N HIS A 145 9.82 12.67 -6.09
CA HIS A 145 10.57 11.46 -6.39
C HIS A 145 9.79 10.47 -7.26
N ALA A 146 10.55 9.76 -8.11
CA ALA A 146 10.03 8.64 -8.90
C ALA A 146 9.76 7.37 -8.05
N THR A 147 9.95 7.45 -6.73
CA THR A 147 9.74 6.36 -5.78
C THR A 147 8.46 6.54 -4.99
N ALA A 148 7.91 5.41 -4.53
CA ALA A 148 6.79 5.36 -3.62
C ALA A 148 7.13 4.49 -2.41
N VAL A 149 6.67 4.89 -1.24
CA VAL A 149 6.82 4.14 0.00
C VAL A 149 5.70 3.11 0.09
N TYR A 150 6.05 1.86 0.35
CA TYR A 150 5.05 0.81 0.57
C TYR A 150 4.50 0.89 1.99
N CYS A 151 3.20 1.13 2.12
CA CYS A 151 2.52 1.23 3.42
C CYS A 151 1.94 -0.12 3.90
N GLY A 152 2.08 -1.18 3.11
CA GLY A 152 1.60 -2.51 3.44
C GLY A 152 0.31 -2.91 2.71
N ALA A 153 -0.16 -4.12 3.01
CA ALA A 153 -1.46 -4.60 2.59
C ALA A 153 -2.52 -3.99 3.53
N VAL A 154 -3.37 -3.11 2.99
CA VAL A 154 -4.30 -2.30 3.77
C VAL A 154 -5.72 -2.87 3.73
N THR A 155 -6.51 -2.54 4.77
CA THR A 155 -7.91 -2.98 4.88
C THR A 155 -8.83 -1.76 4.85
N PRO A 156 -9.84 -1.70 3.97
CA PRO A 156 -10.83 -0.64 4.01
C PRO A 156 -11.67 -0.76 5.29
N ILE A 157 -11.83 0.35 6.02
CA ILE A 157 -12.59 0.40 7.27
C ILE A 157 -13.82 1.31 7.17
N ARG A 158 -13.82 2.23 6.22
CA ARG A 158 -14.91 3.16 5.95
C ARG A 158 -14.78 3.69 4.53
N TYR A 159 -15.89 4.03 3.90
CA TYR A 159 -15.90 4.79 2.66
C TYR A 159 -17.09 5.77 2.63
N GLU A 160 -16.97 6.82 1.82
CA GLU A 160 -17.98 7.83 1.58
C GLU A 160 -17.96 8.28 0.11
N GLY A 161 -19.08 8.77 -0.36
CA GLY A 161 -19.21 9.34 -1.69
C GLY A 161 -19.23 8.32 -2.82
N SER A 162 -19.33 8.85 -4.03
CA SER A 162 -19.34 8.09 -5.29
C SER A 162 -18.81 9.00 -6.39
N ALA A 163 -17.83 8.53 -7.16
CA ALA A 163 -17.22 9.23 -8.28
C ALA A 163 -16.68 10.66 -7.97
N PRO A 164 -15.74 10.88 -7.06
CA PRO A 164 -14.85 9.88 -6.45
C PRO A 164 -15.38 9.26 -5.16
N ILE A 165 -14.79 8.14 -4.76
CA ILE A 165 -15.00 7.49 -3.47
C ILE A 165 -13.89 7.93 -2.53
N ASP A 166 -14.21 8.38 -1.34
CA ASP A 166 -13.27 8.53 -0.23
C ASP A 166 -13.22 7.22 0.55
N VAL A 167 -12.04 6.65 0.73
CA VAL A 167 -11.84 5.39 1.46
C VAL A 167 -10.81 5.61 2.58
N TRP A 168 -11.14 5.13 3.78
CA TRP A 168 -10.19 5.07 4.90
C TRP A 168 -9.66 3.65 5.00
N PHE A 169 -8.36 3.53 4.88
CA PHE A 169 -7.64 2.27 4.98
C PHE A 169 -6.93 2.15 6.32
N ARG A 170 -7.07 1.03 6.97
CA ARG A 170 -6.22 0.65 8.10
C ARG A 170 -4.92 0.07 7.59
N LEU A 171 -3.82 0.61 8.10
CA LEU A 171 -2.46 0.14 7.81
C LEU A 171 -2.15 -1.08 8.70
N PRO A 172 -1.42 -2.09 8.20
CA PRO A 172 -1.00 -3.24 9.02
C PRO A 172 0.03 -2.85 10.09
N VAL A 173 0.79 -1.79 9.83
CA VAL A 173 1.81 -1.25 10.74
C VAL A 173 1.67 0.27 10.75
N PRO A 174 1.63 0.90 11.95
CA PRO A 174 1.59 2.36 12.06
C PRO A 174 2.78 3.03 11.35
N VAL A 175 2.57 4.26 10.88
CA VAL A 175 3.63 5.03 10.20
C VAL A 175 4.75 5.36 11.17
N PRO A 176 6.00 4.97 10.90
CA PRO A 176 7.13 5.39 11.71
C PRO A 176 7.32 6.93 11.64
N PRO A 177 7.65 7.60 12.74
CA PRO A 177 7.79 9.07 12.77
C PRO A 177 8.74 9.63 11.71
N GLY A 178 9.89 9.00 11.50
CA GLY A 178 10.86 9.43 10.49
C GLY A 178 10.38 9.29 9.04
N VAL A 179 9.48 8.33 8.76
CA VAL A 179 8.86 8.17 7.44
C VAL A 179 7.85 9.28 7.20
N MET A 180 7.05 9.62 8.21
CA MET A 180 6.07 10.71 8.14
C MET A 180 6.74 12.03 7.78
N GLU A 181 7.84 12.37 8.45
CA GLU A 181 8.60 13.57 8.17
C GLU A 181 9.14 13.64 6.73
N GLY A 182 9.65 12.51 6.22
CA GLY A 182 10.16 12.41 4.85
C GLY A 182 9.07 12.56 3.79
N LEU A 183 7.85 12.08 4.06
CA LEU A 183 6.73 12.19 3.15
C LEU A 183 6.08 13.59 3.11
N THR A 184 6.15 14.33 4.22
CA THR A 184 5.47 15.63 4.37
C THR A 184 6.35 16.84 4.05
N LYS A 185 7.68 16.70 4.15
CA LYS A 185 8.66 17.80 3.91
C LYS A 185 9.13 17.90 2.46
N GLY A 186 8.62 17.12 1.53
CA GLY A 186 8.99 17.09 0.11
C GLY A 186 8.34 18.19 -0.75
#